data_b1acd19633d1f637c9377eaf3dd7aae9
#
_entry.id   b1acd19633d1f637c9377eaf3dd7aae9
#
_cell.length_a   1.000
_cell.length_b   1.000
_cell.length_c   1.000
_cell.angle_alpha   90.00
_cell.angle_beta   90.00
_cell.angle_gamma   90.00
#
_symmetry.space_group_name_H-M   'P 1'
#
loop_
_entity.id
_entity.type
_entity.pdbx_description
1 polymer ?
#
loop_
_entity_poly.entity_id
_entity_poly.type
_entity_poly.pdbx_seq_one_letter_code
_entity_poly.pdbx_strand_id
1 'polypeptide(L)'
;DEVIDKTPFISDLENDFFSWQRSYDGHSNWEFSLASAGGSNGKLSISEKLSPIEITLLSDKSIYNFDETAIISGTVSEKVFVEIPTFQSEPILINISGPNFEQAVSLYPDSNLNYETTLDIVQVLGIAEGDYDVTVNYAGVSATTIFSVVSEIIEVVDAADSIFSIQTDQNEYFLDQSVLLTGYASKVVPF
;
A
#
# COMPACT_ATOMS: atom_id res chain seq x y z
N ASP A 1 -43.15 -11.41 -47.58
CA ASP A 1 -42.35 -11.43 -46.38
C ASP A 1 -41.98 -10.00 -46.00
N GLU A 2 -42.51 -9.52 -44.89
CA GLU A 2 -42.21 -8.19 -44.38
C GLU A 2 -40.85 -8.22 -43.65
N VAL A 3 -39.93 -7.38 -44.07
CA VAL A 3 -38.62 -7.25 -43.35
C VAL A 3 -38.88 -6.46 -42.11
N ILE A 4 -38.90 -7.13 -40.97
CA ILE A 4 -39.18 -6.53 -39.65
C ILE A 4 -38.05 -5.69 -39.14
N ASP A 5 -36.80 -6.03 -39.51
CA ASP A 5 -35.61 -5.30 -39.12
C ASP A 5 -34.50 -5.52 -40.15
N LYS A 6 -33.70 -4.50 -40.40
CA LYS A 6 -32.57 -4.56 -41.28
C LYS A 6 -31.44 -3.68 -40.79
N THR A 7 -30.32 -4.31 -40.43
CA THR A 7 -29.10 -3.59 -40.09
C THR A 7 -28.40 -3.14 -41.37
N PRO A 8 -27.86 -1.92 -41.45
CA PRO A 8 -26.96 -1.55 -42.51
C PRO A 8 -25.71 -2.43 -42.48
N PHE A 9 -25.18 -2.75 -43.67
CA PHE A 9 -23.88 -3.41 -43.76
C PHE A 9 -22.80 -2.39 -43.46
N ILE A 10 -22.02 -2.62 -42.39
CA ILE A 10 -20.92 -1.75 -42.00
C ILE A 10 -19.69 -2.59 -41.65
N SER A 11 -18.53 -2.07 -41.96
CA SER A 11 -17.27 -2.70 -41.61
C SER A 11 -16.73 -2.09 -40.34
N ASP A 12 -16.47 -2.88 -39.34
CA ASP A 12 -15.69 -2.51 -38.16
C ASP A 12 -14.22 -2.47 -38.55
N LEU A 13 -13.69 -1.31 -38.85
CA LEU A 13 -12.30 -1.10 -39.28
C LEU A 13 -11.32 -1.08 -38.12
N GLU A 14 -11.81 -0.80 -36.92
CA GLU A 14 -10.98 -0.65 -35.72
C GLU A 14 -10.87 -1.96 -34.94
N ASN A 15 -11.85 -2.87 -35.15
CA ASN A 15 -11.91 -4.17 -34.48
C ASN A 15 -11.65 -4.07 -32.96
N ASP A 16 -12.33 -3.13 -32.35
CA ASP A 16 -12.25 -2.79 -30.94
C ASP A 16 -13.36 -3.44 -30.09
N PHE A 17 -13.61 -2.93 -28.91
CA PHE A 17 -14.67 -3.42 -28.01
C PHE A 17 -16.05 -2.83 -28.30
N PHE A 18 -16.16 -1.95 -29.29
CA PHE A 18 -17.43 -1.40 -29.69
C PHE A 18 -18.16 -2.37 -30.63
N SER A 19 -19.45 -2.44 -30.48
CA SER A 19 -20.34 -3.19 -31.37
C SER A 19 -21.26 -2.24 -32.11
N TRP A 20 -21.55 -2.58 -33.36
CA TRP A 20 -22.55 -1.87 -34.14
C TRP A 20 -23.94 -2.20 -33.60
N GLN A 21 -24.59 -1.26 -32.96
CA GLN A 21 -25.87 -1.46 -32.31
C GLN A 21 -26.79 -0.24 -32.47
N ARG A 22 -28.07 -0.42 -32.20
CA ARG A 22 -28.98 0.72 -32.13
C ARG A 22 -28.59 1.63 -30.96
N SER A 23 -28.73 2.94 -31.14
CA SER A 23 -28.43 3.93 -30.08
C SER A 23 -29.27 3.72 -28.81
N TYR A 24 -30.48 3.14 -28.98
CA TYR A 24 -31.31 2.56 -27.91
C TYR A 24 -32.35 1.64 -28.53
N ASP A 25 -33.01 0.80 -27.72
CA ASP A 25 -33.97 -0.17 -28.18
C ASP A 25 -35.13 0.49 -28.92
N GLY A 26 -35.42 -0.01 -30.12
CA GLY A 26 -36.45 0.52 -30.99
C GLY A 26 -36.10 1.76 -31.82
N HIS A 27 -34.88 2.34 -31.66
CA HIS A 27 -34.47 3.51 -32.44
C HIS A 27 -34.00 3.11 -33.84
N SER A 28 -34.14 4.04 -34.79
CA SER A 28 -33.71 3.82 -36.16
C SER A 28 -32.23 4.10 -36.42
N ASN A 29 -31.57 4.81 -35.50
CA ASN A 29 -30.14 5.14 -35.61
C ASN A 29 -29.29 4.03 -35.05
N TRP A 30 -28.18 3.77 -35.74
CA TRP A 30 -27.16 2.79 -35.37
C TRP A 30 -25.84 3.50 -35.17
N GLU A 31 -25.10 3.06 -34.22
CA GLU A 31 -23.79 3.60 -33.88
C GLU A 31 -22.87 2.51 -33.29
N PHE A 32 -21.54 2.71 -33.38
CA PHE A 32 -20.61 1.90 -32.61
C PHE A 32 -20.67 2.33 -31.15
N SER A 33 -20.94 1.38 -30.27
CA SER A 33 -21.05 1.62 -28.84
C SER A 33 -20.62 0.38 -28.08
N LEU A 34 -20.31 0.52 -26.78
CA LEU A 34 -19.95 -0.62 -25.94
C LEU A 34 -21.01 -1.71 -26.03
N ALA A 35 -20.55 -2.95 -26.23
CA ALA A 35 -21.44 -4.09 -26.37
C ALA A 35 -22.34 -4.28 -25.12
N SER A 36 -23.64 -4.28 -25.32
CA SER A 36 -24.65 -4.47 -24.24
C SER A 36 -25.13 -5.91 -24.17
N ALA A 37 -24.23 -6.90 -24.24
CA ALA A 37 -24.58 -8.31 -24.32
C ALA A 37 -25.57 -8.72 -23.20
N GLY A 38 -26.83 -9.01 -23.60
CA GLY A 38 -27.90 -9.41 -22.69
C GLY A 38 -28.61 -8.27 -21.95
N GLY A 39 -28.24 -7.02 -22.19
CA GLY A 39 -28.93 -5.82 -21.70
C GLY A 39 -29.66 -5.07 -22.79
N SER A 40 -30.50 -4.10 -22.45
CA SER A 40 -31.11 -3.21 -23.42
C SER A 40 -30.09 -2.21 -23.98
N ASN A 41 -30.19 -1.89 -25.28
CA ASN A 41 -29.44 -0.79 -25.87
C ASN A 41 -30.01 0.52 -25.31
N GLY A 42 -29.56 0.96 -24.19
CA GLY A 42 -29.88 2.24 -23.61
C GLY A 42 -28.73 3.19 -23.80
N LYS A 43 -28.99 4.48 -23.96
CA LYS A 43 -27.95 5.43 -23.60
C LYS A 43 -27.48 5.02 -22.22
N LEU A 44 -26.24 4.53 -22.09
CA LEU A 44 -25.55 4.66 -20.84
C LEU A 44 -25.63 6.14 -20.53
N SER A 45 -26.60 6.53 -19.70
CA SER A 45 -26.47 7.81 -19.05
C SER A 45 -25.17 7.69 -18.28
N ILE A 46 -24.13 8.39 -18.72
CA ILE A 46 -22.88 8.59 -17.99
C ILE A 46 -23.23 9.46 -16.78
N SER A 47 -24.17 8.98 -15.98
CA SER A 47 -24.51 9.47 -14.65
C SER A 47 -24.33 8.36 -13.63
N GLU A 48 -23.71 7.24 -13.96
CA GLU A 48 -22.93 6.58 -12.94
C GLU A 48 -21.83 7.56 -12.61
N LYS A 49 -22.07 8.27 -11.50
CA LYS A 49 -21.07 9.04 -10.80
C LYS A 49 -19.90 8.10 -10.68
N LEU A 50 -18.89 8.23 -11.56
CA LEU A 50 -17.62 7.56 -11.41
C LEU A 50 -17.19 7.89 -10.00
N SER A 51 -17.33 6.92 -9.10
CA SER A 51 -16.76 7.09 -7.77
C SER A 51 -15.28 7.38 -7.99
N PRO A 52 -14.72 8.40 -7.38
CA PRO A 52 -13.31 8.68 -7.58
C PRO A 52 -12.53 7.41 -7.22
N ILE A 53 -11.53 7.10 -8.04
CA ILE A 53 -10.61 6.02 -7.70
C ILE A 53 -10.01 6.35 -6.33
N GLU A 54 -10.01 5.37 -5.45
CA GLU A 54 -9.38 5.48 -4.13
C GLU A 54 -8.26 4.47 -4.02
N ILE A 55 -7.18 4.87 -3.38
CA ILE A 55 -6.05 4.01 -3.05
C ILE A 55 -5.67 4.21 -1.59
N THR A 56 -5.41 3.14 -0.87
CA THR A 56 -4.88 3.16 0.50
C THR A 56 -3.44 2.68 0.50
N LEU A 57 -2.65 3.11 1.48
CA LEU A 57 -1.27 2.71 1.66
C LEU A 57 -0.95 2.62 3.15
N LEU A 58 -0.37 1.49 3.56
CA LEU A 58 0.05 1.22 4.92
C LEU A 58 1.42 0.55 4.93
N SER A 59 2.20 0.84 5.95
CA SER A 59 3.35 0.04 6.38
C SER A 59 2.91 -0.76 7.62
N ASP A 60 3.33 -2.02 7.74
CA ASP A 60 2.95 -2.88 8.88
C ASP A 60 3.54 -2.38 10.20
N LYS A 61 4.65 -1.63 10.15
CA LYS A 61 5.25 -0.93 11.29
C LYS A 61 5.61 0.51 10.92
N SER A 62 5.71 1.38 11.93
CA SER A 62 6.24 2.73 11.78
C SER A 62 7.75 2.84 12.00
N ILE A 63 8.36 1.83 12.64
CA ILE A 63 9.79 1.78 12.94
C ILE A 63 10.30 0.36 12.68
N TYR A 64 11.44 0.24 12.01
CA TYR A 64 12.14 -1.01 11.72
C TYR A 64 13.58 -0.95 12.20
N ASN A 65 14.09 -2.10 12.64
CA ASN A 65 15.52 -2.33 12.82
C ASN A 65 16.13 -2.87 11.52
N PHE A 66 17.45 -2.84 11.43
CA PHE A 66 18.15 -3.62 10.42
C PHE A 66 17.84 -5.11 10.58
N ASP A 67 17.92 -5.83 9.45
CA ASP A 67 17.59 -7.26 9.32
C ASP A 67 16.09 -7.60 9.49
N GLU A 68 15.22 -6.58 9.55
CA GLU A 68 13.78 -6.77 9.44
C GLU A 68 13.30 -6.59 8.00
N THR A 69 12.08 -7.05 7.73
CA THR A 69 11.39 -6.84 6.45
C THR A 69 10.19 -5.93 6.65
N ALA A 70 10.14 -4.81 5.94
CA ALA A 70 8.98 -3.94 5.90
C ALA A 70 7.95 -4.50 4.92
N ILE A 71 6.69 -4.57 5.33
CA ILE A 71 5.55 -4.94 4.48
C ILE A 71 4.78 -3.66 4.15
N ILE A 72 4.70 -3.36 2.86
CA ILE A 72 3.98 -2.21 2.34
C ILE A 72 2.77 -2.72 1.58
N SER A 73 1.57 -2.36 2.03
CA SER A 73 0.32 -2.91 1.50
C SER A 73 -0.77 -1.86 1.39
N GLY A 74 -1.82 -2.21 0.67
CA GLY A 74 -3.00 -1.36 0.53
C GLY A 74 -4.05 -1.96 -0.36
N THR A 75 -5.06 -1.14 -0.67
CA THR A 75 -6.19 -1.51 -1.52
C THR A 75 -6.46 -0.44 -2.56
N VAL A 76 -7.06 -0.83 -3.67
CA VAL A 76 -7.66 0.08 -4.65
C VAL A 76 -9.17 -0.12 -4.66
N SER A 77 -9.93 0.91 -4.99
CA SER A 77 -11.40 0.82 -5.04
C SER A 77 -11.90 -0.04 -6.19
N GLU A 78 -11.16 -0.08 -7.31
CA GLU A 78 -11.50 -0.87 -8.50
C GLU A 78 -10.28 -1.12 -9.39
N LYS A 79 -10.37 -2.09 -10.32
CA LYS A 79 -9.35 -2.30 -11.34
C LYS A 79 -9.57 -1.35 -12.50
N VAL A 80 -8.56 -0.55 -12.81
CA VAL A 80 -8.53 0.29 -13.99
C VAL A 80 -7.80 -0.44 -15.11
N PHE A 81 -8.30 -0.32 -16.33
CA PHE A 81 -7.70 -0.89 -17.52
C PHE A 81 -7.35 0.22 -18.50
N VAL A 82 -6.22 0.08 -19.15
CA VAL A 82 -5.73 1.01 -20.17
C VAL A 82 -5.60 0.31 -21.53
N GLU A 83 -5.91 1.05 -22.59
CA GLU A 83 -5.87 0.57 -23.97
C GLU A 83 -4.61 1.10 -24.68
N ILE A 84 -3.41 0.65 -24.34
CA ILE A 84 -2.21 1.05 -25.09
C ILE A 84 -1.12 -0.03 -24.94
N PRO A 85 -0.73 -0.68 -26.01
CA PRO A 85 -1.35 -1.00 -27.31
C PRO A 85 -2.31 -2.19 -27.24
N THR A 86 -2.45 -2.78 -26.06
CA THR A 86 -3.35 -3.90 -25.74
C THR A 86 -4.06 -3.60 -24.41
N PHE A 87 -5.26 -4.09 -24.28
CA PHE A 87 -6.04 -3.98 -23.05
C PHE A 87 -5.32 -4.67 -21.90
N GLN A 88 -4.88 -3.90 -20.92
CA GLN A 88 -4.19 -4.41 -19.74
C GLN A 88 -4.58 -3.62 -18.49
N SER A 89 -4.42 -4.24 -17.33
CA SER A 89 -4.64 -3.56 -16.05
C SER A 89 -3.62 -2.45 -15.87
N GLU A 90 -4.07 -1.30 -15.36
CA GLU A 90 -3.19 -0.23 -14.88
C GLU A 90 -2.28 -0.76 -13.77
N PRO A 91 -0.97 -0.55 -13.82
CA PRO A 91 -0.07 -0.93 -12.74
C PRO A 91 -0.15 0.04 -11.57
N ILE A 92 0.03 -0.49 -10.37
CA ILE A 92 0.31 0.28 -9.16
C ILE A 92 1.82 0.55 -9.13
N LEU A 93 2.20 1.82 -9.00
CA LEU A 93 3.59 2.25 -8.89
C LEU A 93 3.88 2.69 -7.46
N ILE A 94 4.79 2.00 -6.79
CA ILE A 94 5.24 2.30 -5.44
C ILE A 94 6.67 2.83 -5.52
N ASN A 95 6.90 4.01 -4.97
CA ASN A 95 8.22 4.59 -4.80
C ASN A 95 8.56 4.66 -3.31
N ILE A 96 9.74 4.17 -2.95
CA ILE A 96 10.29 4.22 -1.59
C ILE A 96 11.55 5.05 -1.68
N SER A 97 11.62 6.13 -0.91
CA SER A 97 12.73 7.07 -0.91
C SER A 97 13.19 7.35 0.53
N GLY A 98 14.48 7.23 0.78
CA GLY A 98 15.08 7.44 2.10
C GLY A 98 16.54 7.90 1.99
N PRO A 99 17.28 7.96 3.10
CA PRO A 99 18.66 8.37 3.10
C PRO A 99 19.51 7.47 2.19
N ASN A 100 20.04 8.04 1.08
CA ASN A 100 20.85 7.34 0.06
C ASN A 100 20.20 6.12 -0.59
N PHE A 101 18.86 6.04 -0.55
CA PHE A 101 18.11 4.89 -1.08
C PHE A 101 16.89 5.37 -1.88
N GLU A 102 16.68 4.75 -3.02
CA GLU A 102 15.48 4.95 -3.84
C GLU A 102 15.14 3.63 -4.53
N GLN A 103 13.89 3.20 -4.42
CA GLN A 103 13.39 2.02 -5.08
C GLN A 103 12.00 2.27 -5.66
N ALA A 104 11.81 1.84 -6.90
CA ALA A 104 10.50 1.83 -7.56
C ALA A 104 10.05 0.39 -7.79
N VAL A 105 8.81 0.10 -7.45
CA VAL A 105 8.16 -1.20 -7.64
C VAL A 105 6.89 -1.01 -8.46
N SER A 106 6.67 -1.88 -9.44
CA SER A 106 5.45 -1.92 -10.24
C SER A 106 4.77 -3.27 -10.03
N LEU A 107 3.50 -3.25 -9.67
CA LEU A 107 2.70 -4.45 -9.42
C LEU A 107 1.24 -4.22 -9.79
N TYR A 108 0.42 -5.25 -9.74
CA TYR A 108 -1.00 -5.19 -10.08
C TYR A 108 -1.85 -5.58 -8.88
N PRO A 109 -3.06 -4.98 -8.73
CA PRO A 109 -3.98 -5.40 -7.68
C PRO A 109 -4.45 -6.85 -7.92
N ASP A 110 -4.56 -7.61 -6.85
CA ASP A 110 -5.07 -8.98 -6.87
C ASP A 110 -6.58 -9.05 -7.19
N SER A 111 -7.17 -10.24 -7.13
CA SER A 111 -8.62 -10.43 -7.36
C SER A 111 -9.51 -9.74 -6.31
N ASN A 112 -8.96 -9.44 -5.13
CA ASN A 112 -9.66 -8.80 -4.02
C ASN A 112 -9.32 -7.30 -3.92
N LEU A 113 -8.67 -6.74 -4.94
CA LEU A 113 -8.27 -5.34 -5.02
C LEU A 113 -7.16 -4.95 -4.02
N ASN A 114 -6.44 -5.92 -3.47
CA ASN A 114 -5.30 -5.68 -2.58
C ASN A 114 -3.99 -5.65 -3.37
N TYR A 115 -2.99 -5.01 -2.80
CA TYR A 115 -1.61 -5.06 -3.25
C TYR A 115 -0.65 -5.11 -2.07
N GLU A 116 0.49 -5.74 -2.28
CA GLU A 116 1.53 -5.89 -1.26
C GLU A 116 2.90 -5.99 -1.91
N THR A 117 3.88 -5.38 -1.28
CA THR A 117 5.30 -5.55 -1.58
C THR A 117 6.12 -5.54 -0.30
N THR A 118 7.34 -6.03 -0.37
CA THR A 118 8.25 -6.08 0.79
C THR A 118 9.55 -5.35 0.49
N LEU A 119 10.16 -4.81 1.54
CA LEU A 119 11.50 -4.22 1.51
C LEU A 119 12.32 -4.83 2.65
N ASP A 120 13.41 -5.51 2.31
CA ASP A 120 14.36 -6.00 3.30
C ASP A 120 15.24 -4.86 3.78
N ILE A 121 15.20 -4.58 5.09
CA ILE A 121 15.92 -3.48 5.74
C ILE A 121 17.35 -3.93 6.03
N VAL A 122 18.20 -3.95 5.01
CA VAL A 122 19.58 -4.41 5.14
C VAL A 122 20.60 -3.38 4.62
N GLN A 123 21.64 -3.12 5.40
CA GLN A 123 22.66 -2.11 5.06
C GLN A 123 23.38 -2.41 3.75
N VAL A 124 23.58 -3.69 3.42
CA VAL A 124 24.27 -4.08 2.16
C VAL A 124 23.50 -3.69 0.90
N LEU A 125 22.20 -3.40 1.01
CA LEU A 125 21.38 -2.86 -0.08
C LEU A 125 21.37 -1.33 -0.12
N GLY A 126 22.15 -0.66 0.75
CA GLY A 126 22.25 0.80 0.82
C GLY A 126 21.22 1.45 1.76
N ILE A 127 20.45 0.65 2.49
CA ILE A 127 19.52 1.16 3.50
C ILE A 127 20.32 1.73 4.67
N ALA A 128 19.99 2.96 5.08
CA ALA A 128 20.60 3.68 6.19
C ALA A 128 19.53 4.05 7.24
N GLU A 129 19.99 4.44 8.42
CA GLU A 129 19.09 5.02 9.43
C GLU A 129 18.46 6.31 8.94
N GLY A 130 17.19 6.50 9.29
CA GLY A 130 16.41 7.69 8.97
C GLY A 130 15.00 7.39 8.49
N ASP A 131 14.32 8.42 8.04
CA ASP A 131 12.94 8.34 7.58
C ASP A 131 12.86 7.95 6.10
N TYR A 132 11.88 7.13 5.77
CA TYR A 132 11.60 6.63 4.44
C TYR A 132 10.18 7.03 4.03
N ASP A 133 10.09 7.86 3.00
CA ASP A 133 8.84 8.21 2.37
C ASP A 133 8.41 7.11 1.40
N VAL A 134 7.19 6.65 1.54
CA VAL A 134 6.57 5.70 0.60
C VAL A 134 5.42 6.40 -0.09
N THR A 135 5.47 6.41 -1.42
CA THR A 135 4.40 6.97 -2.25
C THR A 135 3.87 5.90 -3.18
N VAL A 136 2.56 5.75 -3.22
CA VAL A 136 1.90 4.89 -4.21
C VAL A 136 1.10 5.76 -5.19
N ASN A 137 1.14 5.37 -6.47
CA ASN A 137 0.36 5.99 -7.54
C ASN A 137 -0.42 4.92 -8.30
N TYR A 138 -1.69 5.19 -8.58
CA TYR A 138 -2.58 4.32 -9.33
C TYR A 138 -3.66 5.14 -10.02
N ALA A 139 -3.80 5.01 -11.33
CA ALA A 139 -4.84 5.66 -12.13
C ALA A 139 -5.01 7.18 -11.83
N GLY A 140 -3.89 7.88 -11.63
CA GLY A 140 -3.87 9.33 -11.38
C GLY A 140 -4.17 9.75 -9.94
N VAL A 141 -4.36 8.82 -9.01
CA VAL A 141 -4.46 9.10 -7.56
C VAL A 141 -3.23 8.60 -6.83
N SER A 142 -2.94 9.19 -5.68
CA SER A 142 -1.77 8.82 -4.88
C SER A 142 -2.09 8.79 -3.38
N ALA A 143 -1.33 7.95 -2.65
CA ALA A 143 -1.29 7.95 -1.19
C ALA A 143 0.17 7.91 -0.72
N THR A 144 0.42 8.38 0.50
CA THR A 144 1.76 8.42 1.09
C THR A 144 1.74 7.89 2.52
N THR A 145 2.84 7.27 2.93
CA THR A 145 3.12 6.91 4.32
C THR A 145 4.61 7.05 4.59
N ILE A 146 4.99 7.04 5.86
CA ILE A 146 6.38 7.18 6.30
C ILE A 146 6.66 6.07 7.31
N PHE A 147 7.85 5.50 7.24
CA PHE A 147 8.42 4.68 8.30
C PHE A 147 9.86 5.09 8.57
N SER A 148 10.39 4.76 9.75
CA SER A 148 11.77 5.05 10.15
C SER A 148 12.58 3.77 10.27
N VAL A 149 13.85 3.84 9.88
CA VAL A 149 14.84 2.77 10.14
C VAL A 149 15.80 3.27 11.23
N VAL A 150 16.00 2.44 12.24
CA VAL A 150 16.89 2.70 13.38
C VAL A 150 17.87 1.54 13.58
N SER A 151 19.04 1.83 14.14
CA SER A 151 20.03 0.76 14.43
C SER A 151 19.65 -0.08 15.63
N GLU A 152 18.90 0.47 16.56
CA GLU A 152 18.44 -0.19 17.77
C GLU A 152 17.15 0.46 18.27
N ILE A 153 16.10 -0.32 18.47
CA ILE A 153 14.92 0.15 19.19
C ILE A 153 15.27 0.10 20.67
N ILE A 154 15.60 1.23 21.26
CA ILE A 154 15.68 1.34 22.70
C ILE A 154 14.23 1.25 23.21
N GLU A 155 13.83 0.08 23.71
CA GLU A 155 12.63 0.03 24.54
C GLU A 155 12.87 0.96 25.72
N VAL A 156 12.21 2.10 25.71
CA VAL A 156 12.13 2.96 26.90
C VAL A 156 11.28 2.21 27.92
N VAL A 157 11.93 1.33 28.67
CA VAL A 157 11.32 0.73 29.86
C VAL A 157 10.97 1.90 30.78
N ASP A 158 9.68 2.12 30.97
CA ASP A 158 9.21 3.18 31.87
C ASP A 158 9.92 3.04 33.22
N ALA A 159 10.81 4.00 33.53
CA ALA A 159 11.64 3.98 34.72
C ALA A 159 10.80 4.07 36.01
N ALA A 160 9.49 4.32 35.90
CA ALA A 160 8.58 4.44 37.01
C ALA A 160 8.39 3.12 37.83
N ASP A 161 8.67 1.95 37.21
CA ASP A 161 8.51 0.65 37.89
C ASP A 161 9.82 0.00 38.32
N SER A 162 10.96 0.70 38.16
CA SER A 162 12.27 0.16 38.59
C SER A 162 12.59 0.63 39.98
N ILE A 163 12.53 -0.26 40.97
CA ILE A 163 12.99 0.01 42.31
C ILE A 163 14.42 -0.49 42.44
N PHE A 164 15.32 0.43 42.72
CA PHE A 164 16.70 0.13 43.05
C PHE A 164 16.97 0.58 44.47
N SER A 165 17.46 -0.31 45.35
CA SER A 165 17.86 0.01 46.72
C SER A 165 19.25 -0.52 47.02
N ILE A 166 20.02 0.26 47.74
CA ILE A 166 21.30 -0.13 48.28
C ILE A 166 21.25 0.08 49.80
N GLN A 167 21.71 -0.88 50.55
CA GLN A 167 21.81 -0.83 52.02
C GLN A 167 23.18 -1.27 52.44
N THR A 168 23.67 -0.69 53.52
CA THR A 168 24.85 -1.19 54.26
C THR A 168 24.40 -2.07 55.39
N ASP A 169 25.24 -3.02 55.78
CA ASP A 169 24.96 -3.94 56.91
C ASP A 169 25.01 -3.24 58.28
N GLN A 170 25.65 -2.07 58.36
CA GLN A 170 25.74 -1.23 59.55
C GLN A 170 25.57 0.23 59.24
N ASN A 171 25.16 1.05 60.23
CA ASN A 171 25.00 2.49 60.06
C ASN A 171 26.31 3.28 60.27
N GLU A 172 27.29 2.69 60.97
CA GLU A 172 28.59 3.30 61.26
C GLU A 172 29.68 2.24 61.13
N TYR A 173 30.86 2.65 60.65
CA TYR A 173 32.02 1.81 60.46
C TYR A 173 33.24 2.48 61.08
N PHE A 174 34.12 1.66 61.68
CA PHE A 174 35.43 2.10 62.15
C PHE A 174 36.47 1.88 61.05
N LEU A 175 37.59 2.57 61.15
CA LEU A 175 38.74 2.34 60.29
C LEU A 175 39.12 0.84 60.27
N ASP A 176 39.40 0.31 59.09
CA ASP A 176 39.75 -1.09 58.85
C ASP A 176 38.58 -2.10 58.91
N GLN A 177 37.34 -1.68 59.03
CA GLN A 177 36.18 -2.55 58.88
C GLN A 177 35.76 -2.70 57.40
N SER A 178 35.35 -3.92 57.05
CA SER A 178 34.75 -4.20 55.75
C SER A 178 33.28 -3.75 55.72
N VAL A 179 32.89 -3.05 54.68
CA VAL A 179 31.50 -2.62 54.43
C VAL A 179 30.86 -3.64 53.51
N LEU A 180 29.76 -4.23 53.94
CA LEU A 180 28.92 -5.06 53.07
C LEU A 180 27.82 -4.19 52.48
N LEU A 181 27.81 -4.09 51.15
CA LEU A 181 26.74 -3.43 50.40
C LEU A 181 25.79 -4.48 49.84
N THR A 182 24.52 -4.34 50.16
CA THR A 182 23.46 -5.21 49.62
C THR A 182 22.52 -4.35 48.77
N GLY A 183 22.30 -4.77 47.52
CA GLY A 183 21.40 -4.05 46.61
C GLY A 183 20.27 -4.97 46.14
N TYR A 184 19.14 -4.35 45.86
CA TYR A 184 17.99 -4.99 45.21
C TYR A 184 17.55 -4.19 44.01
N ALA A 185 17.30 -4.88 42.88
CA ALA A 185 16.69 -4.33 41.70
C ALA A 185 15.41 -5.12 41.36
N SER A 186 14.29 -4.42 41.20
CA SER A 186 12.99 -5.06 40.91
C SER A 186 12.88 -5.60 39.47
N LYS A 187 13.74 -5.13 38.56
CA LYS A 187 13.74 -5.54 37.16
C LYS A 187 15.17 -5.62 36.64
N VAL A 188 15.49 -6.70 35.95
CA VAL A 188 16.74 -6.85 35.22
C VAL A 188 16.48 -6.41 33.77
N VAL A 189 17.17 -5.40 33.31
CA VAL A 189 17.14 -4.99 31.89
C VAL A 189 18.20 -5.84 31.18
N PRO A 190 17.83 -6.69 30.22
CA PRO A 190 18.83 -7.43 29.44
C PRO A 190 19.59 -6.43 28.55
N PHE A 191 20.89 -6.68 28.41
CA PHE A 191 21.78 -5.96 27.49
C PHE A 191 21.66 -6.52 26.10
#